data_9eec1723b4b131d96e74067c590e588b
#
_entry.id   9eec1723b4b131d96e74067c590e588b
#
_cell.length_a   1.000
_cell.length_b   1.000
_cell.length_c   1.000
_cell.angle_alpha   90.00
_cell.angle_beta   90.00
_cell.angle_gamma   90.00
#
_symmetry.space_group_name_H-M   'P 1'
#
loop_
_entity.id
_entity.type
_entity.pdbx_description
1 polymer ?
#
loop_
_entity_poly.entity_id
_entity_poly.type
_entity_poly.pdbx_seq_one_letter_code
_entity_poly.pdbx_strand_id
1 'polypeptide(L)'
;MTAIQVLPTAQAWAEACAARLAEALTEALTEGLGADGRAIFAGAGGSTPSPIYARLAEAELDWSRVTATLVDERYVPETSPDSNAALMKRTLLKGPAAAARFLPLYAPSVTVDRAAAEASKALATAGGRLDAVLLGMGEDGHICSMFPESPTLKTLLTPGLKPAVYGVPAGRDDLAPPQERLSINLPYLTGARRVVLALTGATKRAVFEREAEGDPRTHPIAAMIAAKVPLEVLWTEAV
;
A
#
# COMPACT_ATOMS: atom_id res chain seq x y z
N MET A 1 12.05 17.71 6.80
CA MET A 1 11.49 16.50 7.44
C MET A 1 10.01 16.40 7.07
N THR A 2 9.54 15.23 6.69
CA THR A 2 8.10 14.99 6.49
C THR A 2 7.41 15.10 7.84
N ALA A 3 6.42 16.00 7.95
CA ALA A 3 5.72 16.23 9.22
C ALA A 3 4.86 15.01 9.58
N ILE A 4 4.92 14.58 10.84
CA ILE A 4 4.05 13.55 11.40
C ILE A 4 2.82 14.24 11.97
N GLN A 5 1.63 13.90 11.48
CA GLN A 5 0.38 14.31 12.09
C GLN A 5 0.06 13.40 13.27
N VAL A 6 0.02 13.97 14.46
CA VAL A 6 -0.27 13.23 15.71
C VAL A 6 -1.77 13.28 15.98
N LEU A 7 -2.37 12.10 16.15
CA LEU A 7 -3.80 11.96 16.47
C LEU A 7 -3.95 11.45 17.92
N PRO A 8 -4.93 12.00 18.69
CA PRO A 8 -5.02 11.76 20.12
C PRO A 8 -5.52 10.35 20.50
N THR A 9 -6.25 9.68 19.59
CA THR A 9 -6.85 8.36 19.86
C THR A 9 -6.75 7.47 18.61
N ALA A 10 -6.82 6.16 18.80
CA ALA A 10 -6.88 5.19 17.70
C ALA A 10 -8.11 5.43 16.80
N GLN A 11 -9.24 5.84 17.36
CA GLN A 11 -10.43 6.18 16.60
C GLN A 11 -10.20 7.41 15.71
N ALA A 12 -9.73 8.52 16.27
CA ALA A 12 -9.44 9.75 15.52
C ALA A 12 -8.38 9.52 14.44
N TRP A 13 -7.40 8.67 14.71
CA TRP A 13 -6.39 8.26 13.75
C TRP A 13 -6.98 7.46 12.58
N ALA A 14 -7.80 6.45 12.86
CA ALA A 14 -8.44 5.65 11.82
C ALA A 14 -9.37 6.50 10.94
N GLU A 15 -10.15 7.40 11.56
CA GLU A 15 -11.04 8.33 10.87
C GLU A 15 -10.25 9.33 10.00
N ALA A 16 -9.15 9.90 10.51
CA ALA A 16 -8.31 10.82 9.74
C ALA A 16 -7.65 10.12 8.55
N CYS A 17 -7.10 8.91 8.73
CA CYS A 17 -6.54 8.12 7.61
C CYS A 17 -7.61 7.83 6.55
N ALA A 18 -8.79 7.36 6.96
CA ALA A 18 -9.88 7.07 6.03
C ALA A 18 -10.36 8.32 5.28
N ALA A 19 -10.48 9.46 5.97
CA ALA A 19 -10.87 10.73 5.36
C ALA A 19 -9.88 11.17 4.26
N ARG A 20 -8.56 11.10 4.52
CA ARG A 20 -7.53 11.42 3.51
C ARG A 20 -7.62 10.54 2.27
N LEU A 21 -7.88 9.24 2.45
CA LEU A 21 -8.04 8.30 1.35
C LEU A 21 -9.33 8.58 0.56
N ALA A 22 -10.45 8.84 1.26
CA ALA A 22 -11.73 9.16 0.64
C ALA A 22 -11.66 10.49 -0.15
N GLU A 23 -11.01 11.53 0.39
CA GLU A 23 -10.75 12.79 -0.31
C GLU A 23 -10.01 12.54 -1.63
N ALA A 24 -8.91 11.79 -1.62
CA ALA A 24 -8.13 11.50 -2.83
C ALA A 24 -8.93 10.73 -3.88
N LEU A 25 -9.77 9.79 -3.46
CA LEU A 25 -10.67 9.05 -4.35
C LEU A 25 -11.76 9.97 -4.92
N THR A 26 -12.35 10.85 -4.11
CA THR A 26 -13.35 11.83 -4.56
C THR A 26 -12.77 12.78 -5.60
N GLU A 27 -11.57 13.31 -5.35
CA GLU A 27 -10.84 14.16 -6.31
C GLU A 27 -10.63 13.43 -7.64
N ALA A 28 -10.13 12.19 -7.59
CA ALA A 28 -9.88 11.39 -8.80
C ALA A 28 -11.17 11.10 -9.59
N LEU A 29 -12.26 10.77 -8.90
CA LEU A 29 -13.56 10.49 -9.52
C LEU A 29 -14.18 11.75 -10.15
N THR A 30 -13.95 12.93 -9.54
CA THR A 30 -14.43 14.21 -10.03
C THR A 30 -13.66 14.67 -11.27
N GLU A 31 -12.33 14.50 -11.27
CA GLU A 31 -11.47 14.85 -12.38
C GLU A 31 -11.62 13.91 -13.59
N GLY A 32 -12.14 12.71 -13.40
CA GLY A 32 -12.35 11.71 -14.45
C GLY A 32 -11.05 11.20 -15.08
N LEU A 33 -9.92 11.27 -14.37
CA LEU A 33 -8.57 11.04 -14.89
C LEU A 33 -8.18 9.56 -15.02
N GLY A 34 -8.94 8.63 -14.46
CA GLY A 34 -8.66 7.19 -14.59
C GLY A 34 -9.10 6.63 -15.95
N ALA A 35 -8.57 5.47 -16.34
CA ALA A 35 -9.16 4.70 -17.43
C ALA A 35 -10.64 4.45 -17.11
N ASP A 36 -11.51 4.74 -18.06
CA ASP A 36 -12.97 4.66 -17.91
C ASP A 36 -13.54 5.54 -16.77
N GLY A 37 -12.84 6.60 -16.34
CA GLY A 37 -13.26 7.50 -15.25
C GLY A 37 -13.30 6.81 -13.88
N ARG A 38 -12.46 5.82 -13.64
CA ARG A 38 -12.36 5.08 -12.38
C ARG A 38 -11.16 5.55 -11.55
N ALA A 39 -11.33 5.57 -10.24
CA ALA A 39 -10.23 5.80 -9.30
C ALA A 39 -9.63 4.47 -8.82
N ILE A 40 -8.32 4.45 -8.49
CA ILE A 40 -7.64 3.26 -7.99
C ILE A 40 -7.17 3.49 -6.56
N PHE A 41 -7.66 2.64 -5.66
CA PHE A 41 -7.19 2.52 -4.28
C PHE A 41 -6.24 1.33 -4.15
N ALA A 42 -5.07 1.53 -3.54
CA ALA A 42 -4.15 0.44 -3.18
C ALA A 42 -3.92 0.40 -1.67
N GLY A 43 -4.15 -0.75 -1.06
CA GLY A 43 -4.11 -0.90 0.39
C GLY A 43 -3.10 -1.91 0.90
N ALA A 44 -2.60 -1.68 2.11
CA ALA A 44 -1.68 -2.57 2.81
C ALA A 44 -2.39 -3.73 3.49
N GLY A 45 -1.62 -4.77 3.81
CA GLY A 45 -2.02 -5.87 4.68
C GLY A 45 -1.69 -5.64 6.16
N GLY A 46 -1.83 -6.72 6.95
CA GLY A 46 -1.54 -6.70 8.38
C GLY A 46 -2.70 -6.22 9.24
N SER A 47 -2.45 -6.03 10.54
CA SER A 47 -3.48 -5.65 11.51
C SER A 47 -3.83 -4.15 11.50
N THR A 48 -2.85 -3.29 11.21
CA THR A 48 -2.97 -1.82 11.23
C THR A 48 -4.07 -1.26 10.32
N PRO A 49 -4.28 -1.76 9.08
CA PRO A 49 -5.28 -1.19 8.18
C PRO A 49 -6.74 -1.50 8.52
N SER A 50 -7.02 -2.54 9.30
CA SER A 50 -8.40 -3.00 9.54
C SER A 50 -9.36 -1.91 10.06
N PRO A 51 -9.02 -1.11 11.09
CA PRO A 51 -9.90 -0.03 11.55
C PRO A 51 -10.06 1.10 10.52
N ILE A 52 -9.01 1.37 9.73
CA ILE A 52 -9.06 2.36 8.65
C ILE A 52 -10.00 1.87 7.53
N TYR A 53 -9.88 0.61 7.14
CA TYR A 53 -10.75 -0.01 6.14
C TYR A 53 -12.22 0.01 6.55
N ALA A 54 -12.51 -0.28 7.82
CA ALA A 54 -13.88 -0.23 8.33
C ALA A 54 -14.49 1.18 8.20
N ARG A 55 -13.70 2.24 8.44
CA ARG A 55 -14.16 3.63 8.26
C ARG A 55 -14.25 4.03 6.80
N LEU A 56 -13.27 3.64 5.99
CA LEU A 56 -13.26 3.94 4.56
C LEU A 56 -14.43 3.27 3.83
N ALA A 57 -14.84 2.06 4.24
CA ALA A 57 -15.97 1.34 3.64
C ALA A 57 -17.32 2.09 3.78
N GLU A 58 -17.43 2.95 4.79
CA GLU A 58 -18.62 3.78 5.07
C GLU A 58 -18.59 5.14 4.33
N ALA A 59 -17.50 5.46 3.60
CA ALA A 59 -17.38 6.72 2.90
C ALA A 59 -18.42 6.87 1.78
N GLU A 60 -18.99 8.05 1.66
CA GLU A 60 -19.95 8.43 0.60
C GLU A 60 -19.22 8.63 -0.74
N LEU A 61 -18.90 7.52 -1.41
CA LEU A 61 -18.22 7.46 -2.70
C LEU A 61 -19.06 6.66 -3.70
N ASP A 62 -18.92 6.97 -4.97
CA ASP A 62 -19.38 6.06 -6.04
C ASP A 62 -18.40 4.87 -6.15
N TRP A 63 -18.55 3.92 -5.25
CA TRP A 63 -17.72 2.73 -5.19
C TRP A 63 -17.77 1.89 -6.46
N SER A 64 -18.84 1.98 -7.25
CA SER A 64 -18.91 1.27 -8.54
C SER A 64 -17.85 1.77 -9.52
N ARG A 65 -17.31 2.97 -9.32
CA ARG A 65 -16.21 3.56 -10.08
C ARG A 65 -14.86 3.48 -9.38
N VAL A 66 -14.75 2.74 -8.29
CA VAL A 66 -13.46 2.49 -7.60
C VAL A 66 -12.95 1.10 -7.98
N THR A 67 -11.65 1.03 -8.27
CA THR A 67 -10.89 -0.22 -8.32
C THR A 67 -10.02 -0.32 -7.07
N ALA A 68 -10.23 -1.34 -6.26
CA ALA A 68 -9.42 -1.63 -5.08
C ALA A 68 -8.36 -2.68 -5.43
N THR A 69 -7.13 -2.45 -5.00
CA THR A 69 -6.00 -3.37 -5.14
C THR A 69 -5.11 -3.33 -3.89
N LEU A 70 -3.97 -3.99 -3.94
CA LEU A 70 -3.03 -4.12 -2.84
C LEU A 70 -1.69 -3.45 -3.18
N VAL A 71 -0.96 -2.98 -2.17
CA VAL A 71 0.42 -2.50 -2.32
C VAL A 71 1.41 -3.66 -2.33
N ASP A 72 1.07 -4.74 -1.64
CA ASP A 72 1.80 -6.01 -1.67
C ASP A 72 0.87 -7.19 -1.32
N GLU A 73 1.26 -8.38 -1.70
CA GLU A 73 0.54 -9.60 -1.37
C GLU A 73 1.52 -10.74 -1.11
N ARG A 74 1.14 -11.64 -0.22
CA ARG A 74 1.82 -12.93 -0.07
C ARG A 74 1.48 -13.80 -1.27
N TYR A 75 2.48 -14.51 -1.81
CA TYR A 75 2.24 -15.40 -2.95
C TYR A 75 1.55 -16.69 -2.47
N VAL A 76 0.33 -16.52 -1.98
CA VAL A 76 -0.55 -17.58 -1.47
C VAL A 76 -1.95 -17.41 -2.02
N PRO A 77 -2.76 -18.48 -2.11
CA PRO A 77 -4.15 -18.36 -2.53
C PRO A 77 -4.95 -17.54 -1.51
N GLU A 78 -6.02 -16.90 -1.98
CA GLU A 78 -6.89 -16.04 -1.15
C GLU A 78 -7.52 -16.79 0.05
N THR A 79 -7.61 -18.11 -0.04
CA THR A 79 -8.09 -18.97 1.08
C THR A 79 -7.10 -19.06 2.24
N SER A 80 -5.85 -18.62 2.04
CA SER A 80 -4.85 -18.59 3.10
C SER A 80 -5.17 -17.49 4.13
N PRO A 81 -4.97 -17.74 5.43
CA PRO A 81 -5.09 -16.70 6.46
C PRO A 81 -4.08 -15.56 6.28
N ASP A 82 -3.00 -15.80 5.55
CA ASP A 82 -1.95 -14.81 5.28
C ASP A 82 -2.28 -13.88 4.09
N SER A 83 -3.38 -14.12 3.36
CA SER A 83 -3.71 -13.30 2.19
C SER A 83 -4.19 -11.89 2.58
N ASN A 84 -3.55 -10.88 2.01
CA ASN A 84 -3.97 -9.49 2.12
C ASN A 84 -5.28 -9.24 1.35
N ALA A 85 -5.51 -9.98 0.25
CA ALA A 85 -6.78 -9.93 -0.49
C ALA A 85 -7.95 -10.41 0.38
N ALA A 86 -7.77 -11.53 1.11
CA ALA A 86 -8.78 -11.99 2.06
C ALA A 86 -9.06 -10.96 3.17
N LEU A 87 -8.02 -10.30 3.68
CA LEU A 87 -8.17 -9.22 4.66
C LEU A 87 -8.98 -8.05 4.07
N MET A 88 -8.60 -7.55 2.91
CA MET A 88 -9.27 -6.40 2.28
C MET A 88 -10.75 -6.71 1.98
N LYS A 89 -11.05 -7.87 1.44
CA LYS A 89 -12.44 -8.29 1.20
C LYS A 89 -13.26 -8.38 2.49
N ARG A 90 -12.65 -8.87 3.56
CA ARG A 90 -13.30 -9.02 4.86
C ARG A 90 -13.50 -7.69 5.60
N THR A 91 -12.67 -6.68 5.35
CA THR A 91 -12.66 -5.44 6.13
C THR A 91 -13.09 -4.19 5.35
N LEU A 92 -12.70 -4.05 4.08
CA LEU A 92 -13.04 -2.91 3.22
C LEU A 92 -14.22 -3.20 2.30
N LEU A 93 -14.18 -4.31 1.56
CA LEU A 93 -15.14 -4.56 0.47
C LEU A 93 -16.49 -5.09 0.98
N LYS A 94 -17.14 -4.31 1.84
CA LYS A 94 -18.47 -4.58 2.42
C LYS A 94 -19.33 -3.31 2.41
N GLY A 95 -20.62 -3.49 2.69
CA GLY A 95 -21.54 -2.36 2.66
C GLY A 95 -21.48 -1.61 1.33
N PRO A 96 -21.39 -0.28 1.33
CA PRO A 96 -21.27 0.51 0.11
C PRO A 96 -20.04 0.15 -0.73
N ALA A 97 -18.90 -0.12 -0.07
CA ALA A 97 -17.65 -0.45 -0.76
C ALA A 97 -17.62 -1.84 -1.42
N ALA A 98 -18.63 -2.69 -1.18
CA ALA A 98 -18.78 -3.96 -1.89
C ALA A 98 -19.00 -3.77 -3.42
N ALA A 99 -19.43 -2.59 -3.85
CA ALA A 99 -19.58 -2.24 -5.27
C ALA A 99 -18.25 -1.99 -5.99
N ALA A 100 -17.14 -1.84 -5.26
CA ALA A 100 -15.83 -1.63 -5.86
C ALA A 100 -15.34 -2.89 -6.61
N ARG A 101 -14.68 -2.66 -7.75
CA ARG A 101 -13.98 -3.73 -8.45
C ARG A 101 -12.72 -4.10 -7.68
N PHE A 102 -12.52 -5.37 -7.35
CA PHE A 102 -11.27 -5.83 -6.77
C PHE A 102 -10.32 -6.37 -7.85
N LEU A 103 -9.08 -5.88 -7.84
CA LEU A 103 -7.99 -6.31 -8.70
C LEU A 103 -6.91 -6.96 -7.84
N PRO A 104 -6.84 -8.31 -7.77
CA PRO A 104 -5.84 -8.99 -6.97
C PRO A 104 -4.43 -8.86 -7.58
N LEU A 105 -3.39 -8.91 -6.73
CA LEU A 105 -2.02 -9.09 -7.20
C LEU A 105 -1.68 -10.58 -7.40
N TYR A 106 -2.21 -11.45 -6.55
CA TYR A 106 -2.01 -12.89 -6.68
C TYR A 106 -2.85 -13.45 -7.82
N ALA A 107 -2.19 -14.24 -8.65
CA ALA A 107 -2.83 -15.18 -9.56
C ALA A 107 -2.08 -16.52 -9.48
N PRO A 108 -2.77 -17.68 -9.54
CA PRO A 108 -2.08 -18.97 -9.59
C PRO A 108 -1.24 -19.03 -10.87
N SER A 109 0.06 -19.02 -10.72
CA SER A 109 1.03 -19.01 -11.81
C SER A 109 2.19 -19.95 -11.50
N VAL A 110 3.02 -20.23 -12.50
CA VAL A 110 4.16 -21.15 -12.34
C VAL A 110 5.25 -20.58 -11.46
N THR A 111 5.40 -19.24 -11.46
CA THR A 111 6.39 -18.51 -10.64
C THR A 111 5.82 -17.20 -10.14
N VAL A 112 6.35 -16.68 -9.03
CA VAL A 112 6.00 -15.37 -8.50
C VAL A 112 6.28 -14.23 -9.49
N ASP A 113 7.35 -14.33 -10.27
CA ASP A 113 7.70 -13.30 -11.28
C ASP A 113 6.67 -13.26 -12.43
N ARG A 114 6.15 -14.41 -12.83
CA ARG A 114 5.09 -14.45 -13.84
C ARG A 114 3.78 -13.86 -13.32
N ALA A 115 3.41 -14.17 -12.07
CA ALA A 115 2.27 -13.54 -11.41
C ALA A 115 2.46 -12.01 -11.28
N ALA A 116 3.67 -11.56 -10.94
CA ALA A 116 4.02 -10.14 -10.89
C ALA A 116 3.85 -9.44 -12.26
N ALA A 117 4.27 -10.08 -13.35
CA ALA A 117 4.09 -9.54 -14.70
C ALA A 117 2.60 -9.44 -15.08
N GLU A 118 1.80 -10.44 -14.73
CA GLU A 118 0.35 -10.45 -14.95
C GLU A 118 -0.34 -9.34 -14.13
N ALA A 119 0.01 -9.18 -12.86
CA ALA A 119 -0.49 -8.10 -12.00
C ALA A 119 -0.09 -6.71 -12.54
N SER A 120 1.16 -6.53 -12.98
CA SER A 120 1.64 -5.29 -13.61
C SER A 120 0.81 -4.93 -14.84
N LYS A 121 0.55 -5.89 -15.72
CA LYS A 121 -0.29 -5.69 -16.91
C LYS A 121 -1.72 -5.32 -16.54
N ALA A 122 -2.29 -5.99 -15.54
CA ALA A 122 -3.66 -5.73 -15.10
C ALA A 122 -3.81 -4.31 -14.48
N LEU A 123 -2.85 -3.88 -13.65
CA LEU A 123 -2.80 -2.53 -13.10
C LEU A 123 -2.61 -1.46 -14.18
N ALA A 124 -1.71 -1.69 -15.14
CA ALA A 124 -1.51 -0.78 -16.27
C ALA A 124 -2.79 -0.63 -17.11
N THR A 125 -3.51 -1.73 -17.34
CA THR A 125 -4.80 -1.72 -18.07
C THR A 125 -5.90 -0.99 -17.28
N ALA A 126 -5.87 -1.06 -15.94
CA ALA A 126 -6.82 -0.37 -15.07
C ALA A 126 -6.59 1.15 -14.97
N GLY A 127 -5.52 1.69 -15.55
CA GLY A 127 -5.19 3.12 -15.56
C GLY A 127 -3.75 3.43 -15.16
N GLY A 128 -3.05 2.48 -14.54
CA GLY A 128 -1.60 2.56 -14.25
C GLY A 128 -1.18 3.60 -13.20
N ARG A 129 -2.10 4.40 -12.65
CA ARG A 129 -1.87 5.38 -11.59
C ARG A 129 -2.69 5.00 -10.37
N LEU A 130 -2.09 5.11 -9.19
CA LEU A 130 -2.80 4.96 -7.92
C LEU A 130 -3.30 6.32 -7.45
N ASP A 131 -4.58 6.44 -7.08
CA ASP A 131 -5.15 7.70 -6.61
C ASP A 131 -5.07 7.82 -5.08
N ALA A 132 -5.36 6.76 -4.36
CA ALA A 132 -5.20 6.70 -2.92
C ALA A 132 -4.42 5.45 -2.51
N VAL A 133 -3.39 5.63 -1.69
CA VAL A 133 -2.54 4.52 -1.22
C VAL A 133 -2.51 4.54 0.30
N LEU A 134 -2.79 3.40 0.91
CA LEU A 134 -2.60 3.16 2.34
C LEU A 134 -1.38 2.27 2.56
N LEU A 135 -0.41 2.76 3.30
CA LEU A 135 0.77 2.03 3.72
C LEU A 135 0.76 1.77 5.23
N GLY A 136 1.22 0.60 5.62
CA GLY A 136 1.80 0.33 6.92
C GLY A 136 3.32 0.28 6.82
N MET A 137 4.00 0.17 7.97
CA MET A 137 5.45 -0.01 8.06
C MET A 137 5.76 -1.12 9.05
N GLY A 138 6.72 -1.98 8.72
CA GLY A 138 7.29 -2.97 9.64
C GLY A 138 8.18 -2.33 10.70
N GLU A 139 8.50 -3.07 11.76
CA GLU A 139 9.46 -2.63 12.77
C GLU A 139 10.91 -2.65 12.28
N ASP A 140 11.16 -3.34 11.17
CA ASP A 140 12.40 -3.31 10.41
C ASP A 140 12.48 -2.15 9.40
N GLY A 141 11.45 -1.33 9.29
CA GLY A 141 11.36 -0.18 8.38
C GLY A 141 10.83 -0.49 6.98
N HIS A 142 10.48 -1.74 6.66
CA HIS A 142 9.92 -2.06 5.36
C HIS A 142 8.53 -1.45 5.15
N ILE A 143 8.23 -1.07 3.92
CA ILE A 143 6.88 -0.76 3.40
C ILE A 143 6.58 -1.66 2.22
N CYS A 144 5.30 -1.93 1.93
CA CYS A 144 4.94 -2.94 0.93
C CYS A 144 5.68 -4.26 1.24
N SER A 145 6.41 -4.83 0.28
CA SER A 145 7.39 -5.90 0.52
C SER A 145 8.82 -5.48 0.13
N MET A 146 9.17 -4.21 0.44
CA MET A 146 10.50 -3.63 0.25
C MET A 146 11.36 -3.87 1.51
N PHE A 147 11.73 -5.14 1.75
CA PHE A 147 12.47 -5.52 2.95
C PHE A 147 13.93 -5.05 2.88
N PRO A 148 14.49 -4.51 3.99
CA PRO A 148 15.93 -4.31 4.12
C PRO A 148 16.68 -5.60 3.76
N GLU A 149 17.82 -5.46 3.07
CA GLU A 149 18.69 -6.57 2.66
C GLU A 149 18.09 -7.58 1.66
N SER A 150 16.83 -7.43 1.27
CA SER A 150 16.26 -8.24 0.20
C SER A 150 17.02 -8.01 -1.13
N PRO A 151 17.35 -9.06 -1.90
CA PRO A 151 18.03 -8.92 -3.19
C PRO A 151 17.22 -8.09 -4.20
N THR A 152 15.90 -7.98 -4.03
CA THR A 152 15.00 -7.19 -4.87
C THR A 152 14.88 -5.74 -4.45
N LEU A 153 15.34 -5.36 -3.24
CA LEU A 153 15.16 -4.02 -2.69
C LEU A 153 15.66 -2.92 -3.63
N LYS A 154 16.88 -3.08 -4.15
CA LYS A 154 17.48 -2.11 -5.08
C LYS A 154 16.58 -1.85 -6.30
N THR A 155 16.00 -2.91 -6.87
CA THR A 155 15.09 -2.79 -8.03
C THR A 155 13.81 -2.08 -7.62
N LEU A 156 13.20 -2.46 -6.50
CA LEU A 156 11.97 -1.86 -5.99
C LEU A 156 12.13 -0.36 -5.69
N LEU A 157 13.30 0.08 -5.23
CA LEU A 157 13.59 1.47 -4.88
C LEU A 157 14.13 2.31 -6.05
N THR A 158 14.34 1.74 -7.26
CA THR A 158 14.92 2.47 -8.39
C THR A 158 13.88 3.44 -9.01
N PRO A 159 14.05 4.79 -8.88
CA PRO A 159 13.02 5.76 -9.30
C PRO A 159 12.82 5.83 -10.81
N GLY A 160 13.85 5.47 -11.60
CA GLY A 160 13.82 5.56 -13.07
C GLY A 160 13.11 4.40 -13.78
N LEU A 161 12.63 3.41 -13.03
CA LEU A 161 11.86 2.32 -13.60
C LEU A 161 10.40 2.73 -13.86
N LYS A 162 9.71 1.96 -14.70
CA LYS A 162 8.25 2.11 -14.85
C LYS A 162 7.54 1.57 -13.61
N PRO A 163 6.34 2.11 -13.27
CA PRO A 163 5.46 1.49 -12.30
C PRO A 163 5.20 0.02 -12.66
N ALA A 164 5.47 -0.88 -11.74
CA ALA A 164 5.29 -2.32 -11.93
C ALA A 164 5.16 -3.05 -10.59
N VAL A 165 4.63 -4.27 -10.65
CA VAL A 165 4.65 -5.25 -9.57
C VAL A 165 5.86 -6.16 -9.80
N TYR A 166 6.55 -6.52 -8.74
CA TYR A 166 7.70 -7.42 -8.75
C TYR A 166 7.49 -8.61 -7.84
N GLY A 167 8.04 -9.74 -8.21
CA GLY A 167 8.22 -10.87 -7.33
C GLY A 167 9.31 -10.58 -6.31
N VAL A 168 9.04 -10.84 -5.04
CA VAL A 168 10.01 -10.77 -3.94
C VAL A 168 10.23 -12.18 -3.44
N PRO A 169 11.46 -12.72 -3.53
CA PRO A 169 11.73 -14.09 -3.12
C PRO A 169 11.52 -14.27 -1.62
N ALA A 170 11.23 -15.48 -1.22
CA ALA A 170 11.24 -15.88 0.19
C ALA A 170 12.64 -15.65 0.77
N GLY A 171 12.68 -15.16 1.99
CA GLY A 171 13.93 -14.93 2.70
C GLY A 171 14.61 -16.23 3.08
N ARG A 172 15.94 -16.16 3.14
CA ARG A 172 16.77 -17.16 3.79
C ARG A 172 17.31 -16.54 5.08
N ASP A 173 17.48 -17.34 6.10
CA ASP A 173 18.17 -16.94 7.34
C ASP A 173 17.51 -15.78 8.11
N ASP A 174 16.17 -15.76 8.23
CA ASP A 174 15.38 -14.78 8.95
C ASP A 174 15.52 -13.30 8.48
N LEU A 175 16.26 -13.04 7.42
CA LEU A 175 16.48 -11.68 6.86
C LEU A 175 15.33 -11.19 5.97
N ALA A 176 14.43 -12.07 5.59
CA ALA A 176 13.22 -11.73 4.83
C ALA A 176 12.12 -12.75 5.19
N PRO A 177 10.83 -12.43 4.92
CA PRO A 177 9.74 -13.32 5.28
C PRO A 177 9.87 -14.68 4.58
N PRO A 178 9.42 -15.77 5.23
CA PRO A 178 9.58 -17.13 4.72
C PRO A 178 8.70 -17.44 3.50
N GLN A 179 7.97 -16.46 3.00
CA GLN A 179 7.05 -16.59 1.87
C GLN A 179 7.44 -15.63 0.75
N GLU A 180 7.34 -16.10 -0.49
CA GLU A 180 7.41 -15.22 -1.65
C GLU A 180 6.30 -14.17 -1.60
N ARG A 181 6.56 -12.99 -2.17
CA ARG A 181 5.65 -11.86 -2.19
C ARG A 181 5.55 -11.20 -3.55
N LEU A 182 4.47 -10.49 -3.73
CA LEU A 182 4.27 -9.55 -4.84
C LEU A 182 4.28 -8.14 -4.24
N SER A 183 5.01 -7.21 -4.84
CA SER A 183 5.12 -5.84 -4.33
C SER A 183 5.10 -4.83 -5.46
N ILE A 184 4.36 -3.72 -5.29
CA ILE A 184 4.55 -2.55 -6.13
C ILE A 184 5.93 -1.94 -5.86
N ASN A 185 6.45 -1.20 -6.85
CA ASN A 185 7.73 -0.50 -6.74
C ASN A 185 7.55 0.99 -6.38
N LEU A 186 8.64 1.69 -6.02
CA LEU A 186 8.66 3.11 -5.69
C LEU A 186 8.01 4.00 -6.77
N PRO A 187 8.20 3.78 -8.09
CA PRO A 187 7.50 4.55 -9.13
C PRO A 187 5.97 4.56 -9.02
N TYR A 188 5.32 3.51 -8.55
CA TYR A 188 3.89 3.56 -8.26
C TYR A 188 3.55 4.55 -7.16
N LEU A 189 4.37 4.61 -6.10
CA LEU A 189 4.18 5.53 -4.97
C LEU A 189 4.47 6.97 -5.38
N THR A 190 5.52 7.20 -6.18
CA THR A 190 5.88 8.53 -6.69
C THR A 190 4.82 9.09 -7.63
N GLY A 191 4.19 8.23 -8.44
CA GLY A 191 3.10 8.61 -9.35
C GLY A 191 1.72 8.68 -8.70
N ALA A 192 1.57 8.30 -7.44
CA ALA A 192 0.30 8.32 -6.74
C ALA A 192 -0.22 9.76 -6.53
N ARG A 193 -1.55 9.92 -6.38
CA ARG A 193 -2.13 11.21 -5.99
C ARG A 193 -1.89 11.49 -4.50
N ARG A 194 -2.12 10.50 -3.64
CA ARG A 194 -1.93 10.60 -2.19
C ARG A 194 -1.48 9.26 -1.60
N VAL A 195 -0.49 9.33 -0.73
CA VAL A 195 0.03 8.17 0.00
C VAL A 195 -0.10 8.46 1.49
N VAL A 196 -0.89 7.67 2.20
CA VAL A 196 -1.07 7.74 3.64
C VAL A 196 -0.25 6.63 4.29
N LEU A 197 0.75 6.99 5.09
CA LEU A 197 1.49 6.07 5.95
C LEU A 197 0.86 6.09 7.35
N ALA A 198 0.26 4.98 7.74
CA ALA A 198 -0.47 4.81 8.98
C ALA A 198 0.41 4.10 10.02
N LEU A 199 0.73 4.82 11.10
CA LEU A 199 1.62 4.33 12.16
C LEU A 199 0.93 4.34 13.51
N THR A 200 1.19 3.32 14.34
CA THR A 200 0.70 3.24 15.73
C THR A 200 1.83 2.85 16.68
N GLY A 201 1.80 3.41 17.89
CA GLY A 201 2.76 3.12 18.96
C GLY A 201 4.11 3.82 18.81
N ALA A 202 4.82 3.95 19.94
CA ALA A 202 6.10 4.65 20.03
C ALA A 202 7.20 3.96 19.19
N THR A 203 7.23 2.63 19.16
CA THR A 203 8.24 1.86 18.41
C THR A 203 8.22 2.21 16.92
N LYS A 204 7.04 2.16 16.27
CA LYS A 204 6.95 2.50 14.84
C LYS A 204 7.27 3.94 14.54
N ARG A 205 6.96 4.87 15.45
CA ARG A 205 7.37 6.26 15.32
C ARG A 205 8.90 6.39 15.32
N ALA A 206 9.58 5.79 16.30
CA ALA A 206 11.03 5.81 16.38
C ALA A 206 11.70 5.17 15.17
N VAL A 207 11.13 4.07 14.67
CA VAL A 207 11.60 3.42 13.43
C VAL A 207 11.43 4.37 12.25
N PHE A 208 10.28 5.00 12.07
CA PHE A 208 10.05 5.95 10.98
C PHE A 208 11.05 7.11 11.02
N GLU A 209 11.28 7.72 12.18
CA GLU A 209 12.22 8.84 12.35
C GLU A 209 13.64 8.42 11.98
N ARG A 210 14.09 7.23 12.39
CA ARG A 210 15.40 6.67 12.01
C ARG A 210 15.49 6.39 10.50
N GLU A 211 14.49 5.71 9.94
CA GLU A 211 14.45 5.33 8.52
C GLU A 211 14.39 6.55 7.59
N ALA A 212 13.76 7.64 8.04
CA ALA A 212 13.66 8.88 7.26
C ALA A 212 15.02 9.58 7.07
N GLU A 213 16.00 9.33 7.95
CA GLU A 213 17.36 9.85 7.89
C GLU A 213 18.34 8.89 7.19
N GLY A 214 17.87 7.72 6.78
CA GLY A 214 18.67 6.67 6.17
C GLY A 214 19.09 6.96 4.72
N ASP A 215 19.88 6.04 4.16
CA ASP A 215 20.26 6.10 2.74
C ASP A 215 19.07 5.72 1.84
N PRO A 216 18.63 6.61 0.92
CA PRO A 216 17.51 6.31 0.02
C PRO A 216 17.68 5.07 -0.88
N ARG A 217 18.91 4.55 -0.97
CA ARG A 217 19.18 3.33 -1.74
C ARG A 217 18.88 2.04 -1.00
N THR A 218 18.74 2.12 0.33
CA THR A 218 18.57 0.96 1.22
C THR A 218 17.43 1.11 2.24
N HIS A 219 16.92 2.34 2.43
CA HIS A 219 15.84 2.65 3.37
C HIS A 219 14.60 3.11 2.61
N PRO A 220 13.53 2.30 2.57
CA PRO A 220 12.32 2.62 1.79
C PRO A 220 11.67 3.96 2.15
N ILE A 221 11.66 4.34 3.44
CA ILE A 221 11.12 5.63 3.90
C ILE A 221 11.95 6.79 3.35
N ALA A 222 13.29 6.72 3.47
CA ALA A 222 14.19 7.73 2.89
C ALA A 222 14.06 7.81 1.37
N ALA A 223 13.87 6.66 0.69
CA ALA A 223 13.63 6.60 -0.75
C ALA A 223 12.35 7.34 -1.16
N MET A 224 11.24 7.14 -0.42
CA MET A 224 9.99 7.86 -0.67
C MET A 224 10.17 9.38 -0.52
N ILE A 225 10.85 9.81 0.54
CA ILE A 225 11.10 11.23 0.82
C ILE A 225 11.98 11.84 -0.28
N ALA A 226 13.08 11.17 -0.65
CA ALA A 226 13.99 11.64 -1.71
C ALA A 226 13.29 11.69 -3.08
N ALA A 227 12.40 10.74 -3.38
CA ALA A 227 11.61 10.70 -4.60
C ALA A 227 10.39 11.66 -4.57
N LYS A 228 10.19 12.42 -3.49
CA LYS A 228 9.07 13.36 -3.31
C LYS A 228 7.69 12.71 -3.49
N VAL A 229 7.53 11.49 -2.97
CA VAL A 229 6.21 10.84 -2.89
C VAL A 229 5.24 11.79 -2.16
N PRO A 230 3.98 11.94 -2.60
CA PRO A 230 2.97 12.76 -1.90
C PRO A 230 2.53 12.06 -0.60
N LEU A 231 3.46 12.01 0.36
CA LEU A 231 3.39 11.23 1.59
C LEU A 231 2.82 12.05 2.74
N GLU A 232 1.74 11.55 3.34
CA GLU A 232 1.18 12.02 4.60
C GLU A 232 1.39 10.95 5.67
N VAL A 233 2.01 11.31 6.78
CA VAL A 233 2.30 10.39 7.90
C VAL A 233 1.35 10.70 9.04
N LEU A 234 0.48 9.75 9.37
CA LEU A 234 -0.48 9.85 10.47
C LEU A 234 -0.11 8.85 11.57
N TRP A 235 0.06 9.35 12.77
CA TRP A 235 0.49 8.54 13.91
C TRP A 235 -0.41 8.74 15.13
N THR A 236 -0.60 7.65 15.87
CA THR A 236 -1.19 7.67 17.21
C THR A 236 -0.38 6.79 18.15
N GLU A 237 -0.29 7.19 19.41
CA GLU A 237 0.33 6.35 20.45
C GLU A 237 -0.57 5.18 20.84
N ALA A 238 -1.88 5.36 20.74
CA ALA A 238 -2.86 4.32 21.05
C ALA A 238 -2.78 3.17 20.03
N VAL A 239 -2.76 1.94 20.53
CA VAL A 239 -2.71 0.68 19.75
C VAL A 239 -4.06 -0.01 19.82
#